data_525d87d33fb8383b845873e6f590bfa7
#
_entry.id   525d87d33fb8383b845873e6f590bfa7
#
_cell.length_a   1.000
_cell.length_b   1.000
_cell.length_c   1.000
_cell.angle_alpha   90.00
_cell.angle_beta   90.00
_cell.angle_gamma   90.00
#
_symmetry.space_group_name_H-M   'P 1'
#
loop_
_entity.id
_entity.type
_entity.pdbx_description
1 polymer ?
#
loop_
_entity_poly.entity_id
_entity_poly.type
_entity_poly.pdbx_seq_one_letter_code
_entity_poly.pdbx_strand_id
1 'polypeptide(L)'
;MIMNPKIGDYIWFICRWTDLPVLGQVTSLKIDPANKNFPYERPYAEVDWYNGENPSEPGPWCGSTSVLLKDLYKTKQELLDSIKFSTTQ
;
A
#
# COMPACT_ATOMS: atom_id res chain seq x y z
N MET A 1 -8.36 5.31 -3.17
CA MET A 1 -7.98 6.73 -3.07
C MET A 1 -6.52 6.92 -3.39
N ILE A 2 -6.22 7.92 -4.18
CA ILE A 2 -4.84 8.23 -4.54
C ILE A 2 -4.21 9.05 -3.42
N MET A 3 -3.02 8.72 -3.00
CA MET A 3 -2.29 9.49 -2.00
C MET A 3 -0.89 9.80 -2.50
N ASN A 4 -0.27 10.80 -1.90
CA ASN A 4 1.12 11.19 -2.19
C ASN A 4 1.99 10.84 -0.99
N PRO A 5 2.40 9.58 -0.85
CA PRO A 5 3.21 9.20 0.29
C PRO A 5 4.63 9.72 0.15
N LYS A 6 5.30 9.81 1.28
CA LYS A 6 6.72 10.16 1.36
C LYS A 6 7.48 8.98 1.94
N ILE A 7 8.75 8.89 1.65
CA ILE A 7 9.61 7.87 2.27
C ILE A 7 9.54 8.04 3.78
N GLY A 8 9.28 6.93 4.48
CA GLY A 8 9.08 6.92 5.93
C GLY A 8 7.64 6.94 6.38
N ASP A 9 6.70 7.27 5.49
CA ASP A 9 5.29 7.30 5.86
C ASP A 9 4.76 5.89 6.13
N TYR A 10 3.87 5.78 7.12
CA TYR A 10 3.12 4.56 7.35
C TYR A 10 1.83 4.61 6.55
N ILE A 11 1.51 3.51 5.90
CA ILE A 11 0.36 3.39 5.03
C ILE A 11 -0.29 2.01 5.22
N TRP A 12 -1.44 1.82 4.61
CA TRP A 12 -2.14 0.54 4.63
C TRP A 12 -2.37 0.05 3.22
N PHE A 13 -2.29 -1.26 3.03
CA PHE A 13 -2.56 -1.89 1.74
C PHE A 13 -3.00 -3.33 1.96
N ILE A 14 -3.53 -3.96 0.90
CA ILE A 14 -3.90 -5.37 0.96
C ILE A 14 -2.67 -6.20 0.61
N CYS A 15 -2.24 -7.05 1.52
CA CYS A 15 -1.11 -7.95 1.30
C CYS A 15 -1.50 -9.02 0.28
N ARG A 16 -0.71 -9.17 -0.77
CA ARG A 16 -1.02 -10.13 -1.84
C ARG A 16 -0.97 -11.58 -1.40
N TRP A 17 -0.25 -11.86 -0.34
CA TRP A 17 -0.10 -13.24 0.14
C TRP A 17 -1.18 -13.66 1.11
N THR A 18 -1.78 -12.73 1.82
CA THR A 18 -2.78 -13.04 2.85
C THR A 18 -4.15 -12.47 2.51
N ASP A 19 -4.25 -11.57 1.55
CA ASP A 19 -5.48 -10.83 1.20
C ASP A 19 -6.05 -10.03 2.37
N LEU A 20 -5.20 -9.66 3.31
CA LEU A 20 -5.61 -8.91 4.50
C LEU A 20 -4.98 -7.53 4.51
N PRO A 21 -5.64 -6.54 5.13
CA PRO A 21 -5.04 -5.22 5.33
C PRO A 21 -3.81 -5.34 6.23
N VAL A 22 -2.71 -4.72 5.82
CA VAL A 22 -1.49 -4.71 6.61
C VAL A 22 -0.92 -3.31 6.66
N LEU A 23 -0.21 -3.03 7.76
CA LEU A 23 0.50 -1.78 7.97
C LEU A 23 1.87 -1.88 7.29
N GLY A 24 2.23 -0.86 6.53
CA GLY A 24 3.53 -0.79 5.89
C GLY A 24 4.19 0.56 6.05
N GLN A 25 5.48 0.60 5.79
CA GLN A 25 6.23 1.85 5.79
C GLN A 25 6.91 2.01 4.44
N VAL A 26 6.75 3.17 3.83
CA VAL A 26 7.33 3.45 2.52
C VAL A 26 8.85 3.57 2.66
N THR A 27 9.57 2.77 1.89
CA THR A 27 11.04 2.81 1.88
C THR A 27 11.61 3.41 0.60
N SER A 28 10.85 3.38 -0.48
CA SER A 28 11.30 3.94 -1.76
C SER A 28 10.09 4.30 -2.61
N LEU A 29 10.26 5.30 -3.47
CA LEU A 29 9.23 5.72 -4.42
C LEU A 29 9.81 5.59 -5.82
N LYS A 30 9.09 4.92 -6.73
CA LYS A 30 9.57 4.63 -8.07
C LYS A 30 8.45 4.80 -9.08
N ILE A 31 8.82 4.83 -10.35
CA ILE A 31 7.87 4.90 -11.44
C ILE A 31 8.20 3.77 -12.42
N ASP A 32 7.19 2.95 -12.71
CA ASP A 32 7.29 1.92 -13.71
C ASP A 32 7.04 2.59 -15.06
N PRO A 33 7.99 2.58 -15.99
CA PRO A 33 7.83 3.34 -17.23
C PRO A 33 6.77 2.75 -18.15
N ALA A 34 6.20 3.59 -18.99
CA ALA A 34 5.27 3.14 -20.01
C ALA A 34 5.97 2.17 -20.96
N ASN A 35 5.23 1.17 -21.40
CA ASN A 35 5.71 0.20 -22.39
C ASN A 35 4.52 -0.23 -23.26
N LYS A 36 4.73 -1.20 -24.16
CA LYS A 36 3.67 -1.59 -25.07
C LYS A 36 2.49 -2.32 -24.42
N ASN A 37 2.70 -2.92 -23.26
CA ASN A 37 1.60 -3.56 -22.52
C ASN A 37 0.85 -2.56 -21.65
N PHE A 38 1.55 -1.52 -21.18
CA PHE A 38 1.01 -0.48 -20.32
C PHE A 38 1.47 0.87 -20.87
N PRO A 39 0.65 1.53 -21.68
CA PRO A 39 1.08 2.75 -22.39
C PRO A 39 1.17 4.01 -21.51
N TYR A 40 1.12 3.86 -20.20
CA TYR A 40 1.23 4.95 -19.24
C TYR A 40 2.15 4.56 -18.11
N GLU A 41 2.74 5.56 -17.47
CA GLU A 41 3.59 5.34 -16.30
C GLU A 41 2.76 4.91 -15.11
N ARG A 42 3.33 4.05 -14.28
CA ARG A 42 2.66 3.53 -13.08
C ARG A 42 3.54 3.80 -11.87
N PRO A 43 3.26 4.85 -11.09
CA PRO A 43 4.03 5.10 -9.87
C PRO A 43 3.72 4.05 -8.81
N TYR A 44 4.76 3.61 -8.11
CA TYR A 44 4.61 2.63 -7.03
C TYR A 44 5.59 2.92 -5.90
N ALA A 45 5.32 2.31 -4.75
CA ALA A 45 6.20 2.41 -3.60
C ALA A 45 6.75 1.04 -3.26
N GLU A 46 7.99 1.01 -2.82
CA GLU A 46 8.52 -0.17 -2.13
C GLU A 46 8.22 0.04 -0.65
N VAL A 47 7.68 -0.98 -0.01
CA VAL A 47 7.24 -0.89 1.38
C VAL A 47 7.73 -2.09 2.18
N ASP A 48 8.09 -1.83 3.44
CA ASP A 48 8.26 -2.88 4.43
C ASP A 48 6.93 -3.01 5.15
N TRP A 49 6.48 -4.23 5.43
CA TRP A 49 5.21 -4.39 6.12
C TRP A 49 5.38 -5.17 7.42
N TYR A 50 4.45 -4.92 8.32
CA TYR A 50 4.56 -5.32 9.72
C TYR A 50 3.29 -6.00 10.19
N ASN A 51 3.41 -6.78 11.25
CA ASN A 51 2.29 -7.56 11.78
C ASN A 51 1.36 -6.76 12.70
N GLY A 52 1.79 -5.60 13.18
CA GLY A 52 0.99 -4.78 14.08
C GLY A 52 -0.03 -3.91 13.36
N GLU A 53 -0.81 -3.17 14.13
CA GLU A 53 -1.84 -2.29 13.59
C GLU A 53 -1.62 -0.82 13.96
N ASN A 54 -0.59 -0.51 14.70
CA ASN A 54 -0.34 0.85 15.18
C ASN A 54 1.02 1.32 14.68
N PRO A 55 1.09 2.45 13.95
CA PRO A 55 2.38 2.96 13.47
C PRO A 55 3.41 3.22 14.57
N SER A 56 2.97 3.53 15.79
CA SER A 56 3.90 3.73 16.91
C SER A 56 4.43 2.42 17.47
N GLU A 57 3.73 1.31 17.21
CA GLU A 57 4.15 -0.03 17.62
C GLU A 57 3.83 -0.99 16.48
N PRO A 58 4.58 -0.93 15.38
CA PRO A 58 4.22 -1.72 14.20
C PRO A 58 4.40 -3.22 14.38
N GLY A 59 5.10 -3.64 15.41
CA GLY A 59 5.35 -5.07 15.63
C GLY A 59 6.46 -5.61 14.77
N PRO A 60 6.59 -6.93 14.66
CA PRO A 60 7.69 -7.52 13.91
C PRO A 60 7.55 -7.27 12.41
N TRP A 61 8.69 -7.09 11.77
CA TRP A 61 8.80 -6.96 10.32
C TRP A 61 8.41 -8.28 9.66
N CYS A 62 7.58 -8.22 8.64
CA CYS A 62 7.08 -9.42 7.96
C CYS A 62 7.62 -9.57 6.54
N GLY A 63 8.08 -8.51 5.92
CA GLY A 63 8.63 -8.61 4.57
C GLY A 63 8.60 -7.28 3.85
N SER A 64 9.00 -7.32 2.58
CA SER A 64 8.99 -6.16 1.70
C SER A 64 8.22 -6.50 0.43
N THR A 65 7.57 -5.50 -0.14
CA THR A 65 6.83 -5.69 -1.39
C THR A 65 6.72 -4.35 -2.12
N SER A 66 6.26 -4.40 -3.36
CA SER A 66 5.98 -3.21 -4.16
C SER A 66 4.47 -3.06 -4.29
N VAL A 67 3.97 -1.84 -4.11
CA VAL A 67 2.54 -1.55 -4.16
C VAL A 67 2.32 -0.30 -4.99
N LEU A 68 1.40 -0.35 -5.94
CA LEU A 68 1.05 0.83 -6.74
C LEU A 68 0.50 1.91 -5.82
N LEU A 69 0.83 3.17 -6.10
CA LEU A 69 0.36 4.27 -5.24
C LEU A 69 -1.15 4.32 -5.12
N LYS A 70 -1.87 3.94 -6.16
CA LYS A 70 -3.33 3.92 -6.15
C LYS A 70 -3.90 2.91 -5.15
N ASP A 71 -3.10 1.94 -4.72
CA ASP A 71 -3.52 0.89 -3.80
C ASP A 71 -3.08 1.14 -2.37
N LEU A 72 -2.50 2.30 -2.10
CA LEU A 72 -2.09 2.71 -0.76
C LEU A 72 -3.17 3.57 -0.12
N TYR A 73 -3.39 3.36 1.17
CA TYR A 73 -4.37 4.10 1.95
C TYR A 73 -3.72 4.68 3.19
N LYS A 74 -4.16 5.84 3.58
CA LYS A 74 -3.59 6.55 4.72
C LYS A 74 -3.93 5.88 6.04
N THR A 75 -5.14 5.31 6.13
CA THR A 75 -5.61 4.63 7.34
C THR A 75 -6.23 3.29 6.98
N LYS A 76 -6.27 2.39 7.95
CA LYS A 76 -6.93 1.11 7.79
C LYS A 76 -8.42 1.30 7.47
N GLN A 77 -9.04 2.29 8.09
CA GLN A 77 -10.46 2.56 7.87
C GLN A 77 -10.75 2.96 6.42
N GLU A 78 -9.92 3.81 5.83
CA GLU A 78 -10.06 4.18 4.42
C GLU A 78 -9.98 2.95 3.52
N LEU A 79 -9.04 2.06 3.81
CA LEU A 79 -8.88 0.82 3.05
C LEU A 79 -10.12 -0.05 3.18
N LEU A 80 -10.62 -0.25 4.39
CA LEU A 80 -11.80 -1.07 4.63
C LEU A 80 -13.04 -0.46 3.98
N ASP A 81 -13.19 0.84 4.01
CA ASP A 81 -14.30 1.53 3.37
C ASP A 81 -14.28 1.33 1.86
N SER A 82 -13.09 1.33 1.27
CA SER A 82 -12.92 1.08 -0.16
C SER A 82 -13.41 -0.32 -0.55
N ILE A 83 -13.04 -1.33 0.22
CA ILE A 83 -13.47 -2.71 -0.01
C ILE A 83 -14.97 -2.86 0.19
N LYS A 84 -15.48 -2.31 1.28
CA LYS A 84 -16.89 -2.34 1.62
C LYS A 84 -17.74 -1.73 0.52
N PHE A 85 -17.29 -0.60 0.01
CA PHE A 85 -17.98 0.08 -1.05
C PHE A 85 -18.05 -0.76 -2.32
N SER A 86 -16.96 -1.46 -2.65
CA SER A 86 -16.92 -2.33 -3.82
C SER A 86 -17.79 -3.56 -3.67
N THR A 87 -18.04 -4.03 -2.46
CA THR A 87 -18.79 -5.27 -2.21
C THR A 87 -20.27 -5.06 -1.98
N THR A 88 -20.74 -3.84 -1.88
CA THR A 88 -22.16 -3.54 -1.62
C THR A 88 -23.01 -3.45 -2.88
N GLN A 89 -22.61 -4.07 -3.91
CA GLN A 89 -23.28 -4.04 -5.22
C GLN A 89 -24.68 -4.55 -5.21
#